data_df78f8b02d1e71945b677854e0398d81
#
_entry.id   df78f8b02d1e71945b677854e0398d81
#
_cell.length_a   1.000
_cell.length_b   1.000
_cell.length_c   1.000
_cell.angle_alpha   90.00
_cell.angle_beta   90.00
_cell.angle_gamma   90.00
#
_symmetry.space_group_name_H-M   'P 1'
#
loop_
_entity.id
_entity.type
_entity.pdbx_description
1 polymer ?
#
loop_
_entity_poly.entity_id
_entity_poly.type
_entity_poly.pdbx_seq_one_letter_code
_entity_poly.pdbx_strand_id
1 'polypeptide(L)'
;AKGALAALDKANISHGVGKDVIVMGFDCNKWALEELKAGNWNYDGQCNPFQASYIDDIIKKLENGETISEKTIIMDEKGFDATTITQEDVDNYGI
;
A
#
# COMPACT_ATOMS: atom_id res chain seq x y z
N ALA A 1 10.41 -1.02 -6.42
CA ALA A 1 9.96 -2.31 -6.97
C ALA A 1 9.88 -2.33 -8.49
N LYS A 2 9.36 -1.29 -9.18
CA LYS A 2 9.22 -1.27 -10.66
C LYS A 2 10.53 -1.59 -11.41
N GLY A 3 11.65 -1.05 -10.94
CA GLY A 3 12.97 -1.35 -11.53
C GLY A 3 13.42 -2.79 -11.32
N ALA A 4 13.02 -3.41 -10.19
CA ALA A 4 13.31 -4.82 -9.94
C ALA A 4 12.55 -5.74 -10.89
N LEU A 5 11.26 -5.46 -11.16
CA LEU A 5 10.47 -6.20 -12.14
C LEU A 5 11.11 -6.11 -13.53
N ALA A 6 11.46 -4.91 -13.98
CA ALA A 6 12.11 -4.72 -15.28
C ALA A 6 13.44 -5.48 -15.39
N ALA A 7 14.18 -5.61 -14.30
CA ALA A 7 15.42 -6.38 -14.26
C ALA A 7 15.17 -7.90 -14.35
N LEU A 8 14.14 -8.39 -13.66
CA LEU A 8 13.72 -9.79 -13.73
C LEU A 8 13.25 -10.15 -15.14
N ASP A 9 12.40 -9.30 -15.75
CA ASP A 9 11.92 -9.47 -17.12
C ASP A 9 13.09 -9.52 -18.11
N LYS A 10 14.03 -8.58 -17.99
CA LYS A 10 15.22 -8.53 -18.84
C LYS A 10 16.09 -9.78 -18.71
N ALA A 11 16.14 -10.37 -17.52
CA ALA A 11 16.87 -11.61 -17.24
C ALA A 11 16.07 -12.88 -17.59
N ASN A 12 14.84 -12.76 -18.10
CA ASN A 12 13.90 -13.85 -18.33
C ASN A 12 13.64 -14.70 -17.06
N ILE A 13 13.59 -14.05 -15.91
CA ILE A 13 13.27 -14.68 -14.63
C ILE A 13 11.78 -14.44 -14.34
N SER A 14 11.01 -15.52 -14.18
CA SER A 14 9.59 -15.43 -13.88
C SER A 14 9.32 -14.93 -12.46
N HIS A 15 8.32 -14.06 -12.31
CA HIS A 15 7.97 -13.45 -11.02
C HIS A 15 6.45 -13.30 -10.84
N GLY A 16 6.01 -13.19 -9.60
CA GLY A 16 4.60 -13.05 -9.24
C GLY A 16 3.97 -14.35 -8.78
N VAL A 17 2.65 -14.44 -8.91
CA VAL A 17 1.86 -15.55 -8.40
C VAL A 17 2.20 -16.86 -9.12
N GLY A 18 2.61 -17.87 -8.35
CA GLY A 18 2.98 -19.19 -8.88
C GLY A 18 4.25 -19.21 -9.73
N LYS A 19 5.11 -18.20 -9.58
CA LYS A 19 6.36 -18.05 -10.33
C LYS A 19 7.59 -18.22 -9.43
N ASP A 20 8.79 -18.14 -10.03
CA ASP A 20 10.06 -18.41 -9.34
C ASP A 20 10.41 -17.36 -8.27
N VAL A 21 10.01 -16.09 -8.48
CA VAL A 21 10.33 -14.99 -7.60
C VAL A 21 9.07 -14.36 -7.04
N ILE A 22 8.99 -14.28 -5.70
CA ILE A 22 7.96 -13.54 -5.00
C ILE A 22 8.35 -12.06 -4.99
N VAL A 23 7.42 -11.20 -5.39
CA VAL A 23 7.61 -9.74 -5.39
C VAL A 23 6.61 -9.10 -4.46
N MET A 24 7.10 -8.25 -3.57
CA MET A 24 6.28 -7.46 -2.65
C MET A 24 6.69 -6.00 -2.70
N GLY A 25 5.73 -5.12 -2.48
CA GLY A 25 5.92 -3.68 -2.45
C GLY A 25 5.16 -3.00 -1.32
N PHE A 26 5.31 -1.68 -1.28
CA PHE A 26 4.62 -0.79 -0.37
C PHE A 26 4.16 0.45 -1.12
N ASP A 27 3.29 1.23 -0.48
CA ASP A 27 2.72 2.53 -0.87
C ASP A 27 1.43 2.46 -1.69
N CYS A 28 1.03 1.32 -2.21
CA CYS A 28 -0.21 1.16 -3.00
C CYS A 28 -0.32 2.16 -4.15
N ASN A 29 0.77 2.41 -4.87
CA ASN A 29 0.67 3.15 -6.11
C ASN A 29 -0.31 2.43 -7.06
N LYS A 30 -1.18 3.17 -7.73
CA LYS A 30 -2.23 2.59 -8.58
C LYS A 30 -1.69 1.55 -9.56
N TRP A 31 -0.61 1.88 -10.26
CA TRP A 31 0.06 0.95 -11.18
C TRP A 31 0.56 -0.33 -10.48
N ALA A 32 1.00 -0.24 -9.19
CA ALA A 32 1.46 -1.40 -8.43
C ALA A 32 0.28 -2.33 -8.08
N LEU A 33 -0.86 -1.77 -7.70
CA LEU A 33 -2.08 -2.55 -7.44
C LEU A 33 -2.64 -3.17 -8.74
N GLU A 34 -2.49 -2.51 -9.88
CA GLU A 34 -2.82 -3.08 -11.20
C GLU A 34 -1.92 -4.28 -11.53
N GLU A 35 -0.61 -4.17 -11.31
CA GLU A 35 0.35 -5.28 -11.48
C GLU A 35 0.07 -6.43 -10.50
N LEU A 36 -0.29 -6.09 -9.26
CA LEU A 36 -0.70 -7.06 -8.25
C LEU A 36 -1.94 -7.83 -8.70
N LYS A 37 -2.97 -7.13 -9.18
CA LYS A 37 -4.20 -7.73 -9.70
C LYS A 37 -3.95 -8.59 -10.94
N ALA A 38 -2.98 -8.23 -11.77
CA ALA A 38 -2.54 -9.01 -12.92
C ALA A 38 -1.71 -10.27 -12.52
N GLY A 39 -1.34 -10.41 -11.24
CA GLY A 39 -0.53 -11.52 -10.74
C GLY A 39 0.97 -11.39 -10.97
N ASN A 40 1.45 -10.23 -11.43
CA ASN A 40 2.87 -9.95 -11.64
C ASN A 40 3.62 -9.67 -10.33
N TRP A 41 2.89 -9.31 -9.30
CA TRP A 41 3.32 -9.16 -7.90
C TRP A 41 2.54 -10.11 -7.01
N ASN A 42 3.00 -10.27 -5.76
CA ASN A 42 2.35 -11.13 -4.78
C ASN A 42 1.65 -10.34 -3.68
N TYR A 43 2.21 -9.20 -3.25
CA TYR A 43 1.68 -8.41 -2.15
C TYR A 43 2.09 -6.95 -2.25
N ASP A 44 1.20 -6.03 -1.83
CA ASP A 44 1.50 -4.61 -1.62
C ASP A 44 0.87 -4.13 -0.31
N GLY A 45 1.67 -3.46 0.53
CA GLY A 45 1.25 -2.87 1.78
C GLY A 45 0.98 -1.39 1.64
N GLN A 46 -0.15 -0.92 2.16
CA GLN A 46 -0.45 0.50 2.19
C GLN A 46 0.57 1.26 3.06
N CYS A 47 1.02 2.41 2.59
CA CYS A 47 1.58 3.48 3.40
C CYS A 47 0.71 4.71 3.13
N ASN A 48 -0.26 4.95 4.01
CA ASN A 48 -1.32 5.91 3.77
C ASN A 48 -0.82 7.35 3.91
N PRO A 49 -0.76 8.16 2.82
CA PRO A 49 -0.35 9.55 2.88
C PRO A 49 -1.44 10.49 3.38
N PHE A 50 -2.69 10.02 3.50
CA PHE A 50 -3.84 10.84 3.88
C PHE A 50 -3.97 10.97 5.40
N GLN A 51 -3.04 11.73 6.00
CA GLN A 51 -2.96 11.94 7.45
C GLN A 51 -3.77 13.15 7.92
N ALA A 52 -4.32 13.95 7.01
CA ALA A 52 -4.94 15.22 7.32
C ALA A 52 -6.09 15.14 8.34
N SER A 53 -6.93 14.10 8.28
CA SER A 53 -8.02 13.89 9.22
C SER A 53 -7.53 13.65 10.65
N TYR A 54 -6.47 12.87 10.82
CA TYR A 54 -5.87 12.61 12.13
C TYR A 54 -5.24 13.87 12.71
N ILE A 55 -4.59 14.69 11.87
CA ILE A 55 -3.99 15.97 12.27
C ILE A 55 -5.09 16.95 12.67
N ASP A 56 -6.16 17.07 11.90
CA ASP A 56 -7.31 17.92 12.18
C ASP A 56 -7.98 17.56 13.52
N ASP A 57 -8.18 16.28 13.79
CA ASP A 57 -8.73 15.78 15.05
C ASP A 57 -7.84 16.15 16.25
N ILE A 58 -6.53 16.05 16.11
CA ILE A 58 -5.57 16.45 17.15
C ILE A 58 -5.66 17.97 17.40
N ILE A 59 -5.68 18.77 16.34
CA ILE A 59 -5.77 20.23 16.44
C ILE A 59 -7.05 20.62 17.16
N LYS A 60 -8.19 20.07 16.78
CA LYS A 60 -9.48 20.34 17.41
C LYS A 60 -9.49 19.98 18.90
N LYS A 61 -8.92 18.86 19.28
CA LYS A 61 -8.77 18.47 20.69
C LYS A 61 -7.94 19.49 21.48
N LEU A 62 -6.80 19.91 20.91
CA LEU A 62 -5.94 20.91 21.56
C LEU A 62 -6.62 22.28 21.66
N GLU A 63 -7.34 22.71 20.63
CA GLU A 63 -8.12 23.97 20.67
C GLU A 63 -9.24 23.92 21.72
N ASN A 64 -9.83 22.76 21.97
CA ASN A 64 -10.82 22.56 23.02
C ASN A 64 -10.20 22.42 24.43
N GLY A 65 -8.89 22.57 24.56
CA GLY A 65 -8.18 22.47 25.86
C GLY A 65 -7.98 21.03 26.33
N GLU A 66 -8.19 20.04 25.47
CA GLU A 66 -7.95 18.64 25.80
C GLU A 66 -6.45 18.33 25.80
N THR A 67 -6.06 17.35 26.61
CA THR A 67 -4.67 16.85 26.64
C THR A 67 -4.54 15.62 25.74
N ILE A 68 -3.54 15.63 24.87
CA ILE A 68 -3.17 14.45 24.07
C ILE A 68 -2.21 13.61 24.90
N SER A 69 -2.72 12.52 25.49
CA SER A 69 -1.94 11.62 26.34
C SER A 69 -1.05 10.67 25.52
N GLU A 70 -1.52 10.27 24.35
CA GLU A 70 -0.79 9.35 23.47
C GLU A 70 0.16 10.14 22.56
N LYS A 71 1.45 9.80 22.64
CA LYS A 71 2.48 10.41 21.78
C LYS A 71 2.59 9.77 20.41
N THR A 72 2.00 8.60 20.24
CA THR A 72 2.02 7.83 19.00
C THR A 72 0.59 7.44 18.64
N ILE A 73 0.16 7.79 17.44
CA ILE A 73 -1.12 7.37 16.89
C ILE A 73 -0.81 6.46 15.70
N ILE A 74 -1.25 5.22 15.79
CA ILE A 74 -1.08 4.23 14.72
C ILE A 74 -2.31 4.31 13.83
N MET A 75 -2.08 4.56 12.54
CA MET A 75 -3.13 4.55 11.52
C MET A 75 -3.39 3.12 11.06
N ASP A 76 -4.65 2.78 10.86
CA ASP A 76 -5.01 1.52 10.22
C ASP A 76 -4.62 1.55 8.75
N GLU A 77 -3.84 0.57 8.33
CA GLU A 77 -3.40 0.41 6.96
C GLU A 77 -3.75 -0.98 6.44
N LYS A 78 -3.96 -1.07 5.13
CA LYS A 78 -4.40 -2.29 4.45
C LYS A 78 -3.24 -2.94 3.72
N GLY A 79 -3.24 -4.27 3.70
CA GLY A 79 -2.38 -5.06 2.83
C GLY A 79 -3.22 -5.74 1.76
N PHE A 80 -2.67 -5.83 0.54
CA PHE A 80 -3.33 -6.43 -0.60
C PHE A 80 -2.54 -7.63 -1.09
N ASP A 81 -3.23 -8.76 -1.23
CA ASP A 81 -2.70 -9.99 -1.79
C ASP A 81 -3.22 -10.19 -3.22
N ALA A 82 -2.36 -10.63 -4.11
CA ALA A 82 -2.68 -10.81 -5.53
C ALA A 82 -3.83 -11.78 -5.80
N THR A 83 -4.10 -12.70 -4.87
CA THR A 83 -5.17 -13.70 -5.03
C THR A 83 -6.54 -13.20 -4.58
N THR A 84 -6.59 -12.09 -3.85
CA THR A 84 -7.83 -11.55 -3.26
C THR A 84 -8.17 -10.13 -3.68
N ILE A 85 -7.20 -9.37 -4.23
CA ILE A 85 -7.40 -7.98 -4.64
C ILE A 85 -8.49 -7.83 -5.70
N THR A 86 -9.35 -6.83 -5.53
CA THR A 86 -10.45 -6.50 -6.44
C THR A 86 -10.17 -5.23 -7.23
N GLN A 87 -10.98 -4.95 -8.26
CA GLN A 87 -10.92 -3.67 -8.97
C GLN A 87 -11.31 -2.51 -8.05
N GLU A 88 -12.27 -2.74 -7.17
CA GLU A 88 -12.70 -1.75 -6.18
C GLU A 88 -11.54 -1.38 -5.22
N ASP A 89 -10.71 -2.34 -4.82
CA ASP A 89 -9.51 -2.06 -4.03
C ASP A 89 -8.52 -1.17 -4.79
N VAL A 90 -8.29 -1.45 -6.08
CA VAL A 90 -7.41 -0.62 -6.93
C VAL A 90 -7.94 0.81 -7.04
N ASP A 91 -9.25 0.97 -7.23
CA ASP A 91 -9.88 2.27 -7.42
C ASP A 91 -9.95 3.09 -6.11
N ASN A 92 -10.14 2.43 -4.98
CA ASN A 92 -10.28 3.09 -3.68
C ASN A 92 -8.94 3.39 -2.98
N TYR A 93 -7.92 2.55 -3.18
CA TYR A 93 -6.65 2.61 -2.44
C TYR A 93 -5.45 2.94 -3.33
N GLY A 94 -5.59 2.87 -4.65
CA GLY A 94 -4.52 3.25 -5.58
C GLY A 94 -4.28 4.76 -5.61
N ILE A 95 -3.06 5.18 -5.28
CA ILE A 95 -2.62 6.59 -5.29
C ILE A 95 -1.69 6.90 -6.44
#